data_77575e95f93344c482be7c223607ff5d
#
_entry.id   77575e95f93344c482be7c223607ff5d
#
_cell.length_a   1.000
_cell.length_b   1.000
_cell.length_c   1.000
_cell.angle_alpha   90.00
_cell.angle_beta   90.00
_cell.angle_gamma   90.00
#
_symmetry.space_group_name_H-M   'P 1'
#
loop_
_entity.id
_entity.type
_entity.pdbx_description
1 polymer ?
#
loop_
_entity_poly.entity_id
_entity_poly.type
_entity_poly.pdbx_seq_one_letter_code
_entity_poly.pdbx_strand_id
1 'polypeptide(L)'
;ARHTGSEVIIEIKDDGKGADCQAILNKAIRQGLADPDHDYSQKEILGFMMMAGFSTNTQVTEFSGRGVGMDVVKKNVADVGGTVSISSEWGKGMTTTLKIPLTMAIMDGMEVSVGGSLFTIPINNIRTSARVSSGDVIRDPARGEMMKFQGNFYPIIRAKELFGLEDGHDNIEDGIVIWLESGECSYCLFVDDLLGQQQIVVKPLPTYVNSFDIKSCGITGCSIMGDGSISIILDIANLYSAGQGMF
;
A
#
# COMPACT_ATOMS: atom_id res chain seq x y z
N ALA A 1 1.99 3.20 -28.23
CA ALA A 1 2.51 3.73 -26.97
C ALA A 1 2.69 5.25 -27.07
N ARG A 2 2.39 5.98 -26.03
CA ARG A 2 2.60 7.41 -25.95
C ARG A 2 3.17 7.79 -24.58
N HIS A 3 3.88 8.88 -24.55
CA HIS A 3 4.49 9.44 -23.36
C HIS A 3 3.70 10.68 -22.94
N THR A 4 3.34 10.80 -21.66
CA THR A 4 2.69 11.98 -21.09
C THR A 4 3.41 12.35 -19.79
N GLY A 5 4.26 13.41 -19.84
CA GLY A 5 4.94 13.92 -18.65
C GLY A 5 5.70 12.82 -17.89
N SER A 6 5.11 12.31 -16.84
CA SER A 6 5.70 11.31 -15.92
C SER A 6 5.31 9.86 -16.19
N GLU A 7 4.48 9.57 -17.22
CA GLU A 7 3.96 8.22 -17.48
C GLU A 7 4.15 7.80 -18.94
N VAL A 8 4.38 6.51 -19.16
CA VAL A 8 4.19 5.83 -20.44
C VAL A 8 2.82 5.18 -20.45
N ILE A 9 2.03 5.50 -21.46
CA ILE A 9 0.73 4.88 -21.71
C ILE A 9 0.87 3.95 -22.90
N ILE A 10 0.60 2.66 -22.67
CA ILE A 10 0.59 1.62 -23.69
C ILE A 10 -0.86 1.19 -23.88
N GLU A 11 -1.38 1.35 -25.11
CA GLU A 11 -2.72 0.90 -25.48
C GLU A 11 -2.61 -0.27 -26.44
N ILE A 12 -3.22 -1.38 -26.05
CA ILE A 12 -3.32 -2.60 -26.85
C ILE A 12 -4.79 -2.74 -27.22
N LYS A 13 -5.07 -2.62 -28.51
CA LYS A 13 -6.44 -2.68 -29.05
C LYS A 13 -6.57 -3.86 -29.99
N ASP A 14 -7.60 -4.65 -29.79
CA ASP A 14 -8.05 -5.68 -30.71
C ASP A 14 -9.39 -5.29 -31.37
N ASP A 15 -9.68 -5.89 -32.50
CA ASP A 15 -10.91 -5.75 -33.28
C ASP A 15 -11.81 -7.00 -33.15
N GLY A 16 -11.69 -7.71 -32.03
CA GLY A 16 -12.45 -8.90 -31.70
C GLY A 16 -13.91 -8.61 -31.38
N LYS A 17 -14.59 -9.60 -30.82
CA LYS A 17 -16.00 -9.49 -30.43
C LYS A 17 -16.24 -8.56 -29.26
N GLY A 18 -15.19 -8.16 -28.55
CA GLY A 18 -15.31 -7.46 -27.29
C GLY A 18 -15.73 -8.37 -26.14
N ALA A 19 -15.88 -7.79 -24.96
CA ALA A 19 -16.25 -8.47 -23.73
C ALA A 19 -17.78 -8.57 -23.59
N ASP A 20 -18.29 -9.76 -23.35
CA ASP A 20 -19.69 -10.00 -22.99
C ASP A 20 -19.89 -9.67 -21.49
N CYS A 21 -20.31 -8.45 -21.21
CA CYS A 21 -20.53 -7.99 -19.84
C CYS A 21 -21.53 -8.84 -19.07
N GLN A 22 -22.59 -9.37 -19.74
CA GLN A 22 -23.56 -10.21 -19.08
C GLN A 22 -22.97 -11.57 -18.69
N ALA A 23 -22.18 -12.17 -19.57
CA ALA A 23 -21.50 -13.43 -19.28
C ALA A 23 -20.46 -13.27 -18.16
N ILE A 24 -19.74 -12.14 -18.14
CA ILE A 24 -18.76 -11.80 -17.09
C ILE A 24 -19.48 -11.65 -15.75
N LEU A 25 -20.55 -10.85 -15.68
CA LEU A 25 -21.31 -10.62 -14.45
C LEU A 25 -21.89 -11.93 -13.91
N ASN A 26 -22.53 -12.73 -14.77
CA ASN A 26 -23.09 -14.04 -14.39
C ASN A 26 -22.00 -14.98 -13.83
N LYS A 27 -20.79 -14.90 -14.37
CA LYS A 27 -19.66 -15.68 -13.85
C LYS A 27 -19.18 -15.16 -12.51
N ALA A 28 -19.07 -13.83 -12.34
CA ALA A 28 -18.68 -13.19 -11.08
C ALA A 28 -19.65 -13.55 -9.95
N ILE A 29 -20.96 -13.51 -10.22
CA ILE A 29 -22.00 -13.93 -9.27
C ILE A 29 -21.83 -15.40 -8.88
N ARG A 30 -21.64 -16.29 -9.86
CA ARG A 30 -21.42 -17.74 -9.59
C ARG A 30 -20.17 -18.01 -8.76
N GLN A 31 -19.16 -17.16 -8.85
CA GLN A 31 -17.92 -17.26 -8.08
C GLN A 31 -17.98 -16.53 -6.73
N GLY A 32 -19.11 -15.89 -6.38
CA GLY A 32 -19.27 -15.12 -5.16
C GLY A 32 -18.49 -13.80 -5.14
N LEU A 33 -18.07 -13.30 -6.31
CA LEU A 33 -17.32 -12.05 -6.47
C LEU A 33 -18.24 -10.85 -6.71
N ALA A 34 -19.51 -11.07 -7.05
CA ALA A 34 -20.50 -10.04 -7.30
C ALA A 34 -21.82 -10.38 -6.61
N ASP A 35 -22.48 -9.35 -6.10
CA ASP A 35 -23.81 -9.44 -5.51
C ASP A 35 -24.88 -9.45 -6.65
N PRO A 36 -25.80 -10.43 -6.70
CA PRO A 36 -26.84 -10.49 -7.72
C PRO A 36 -27.83 -9.32 -7.69
N ASP A 37 -27.99 -8.67 -6.54
CA ASP A 37 -28.97 -7.58 -6.32
C ASP A 37 -28.34 -6.18 -6.52
N HIS A 38 -27.05 -6.10 -6.90
CA HIS A 38 -26.36 -4.83 -7.12
C HIS A 38 -26.25 -4.51 -8.62
N ASP A 39 -26.55 -3.25 -8.97
CA ASP A 39 -26.37 -2.72 -10.33
C ASP A 39 -24.92 -2.32 -10.56
N TYR A 40 -24.23 -3.08 -11.44
CA TYR A 40 -22.85 -2.83 -11.79
C TYR A 40 -22.71 -2.02 -13.08
N SER A 41 -21.88 -0.98 -13.06
CA SER A 41 -21.46 -0.30 -14.28
C SER A 41 -20.60 -1.21 -15.17
N GLN A 42 -20.52 -0.92 -16.45
CA GLN A 42 -19.68 -1.67 -17.39
C GLN A 42 -18.21 -1.73 -16.94
N LYS A 43 -17.70 -0.65 -16.35
CA LYS A 43 -16.33 -0.56 -15.83
C LYS A 43 -16.09 -1.52 -14.65
N GLU A 44 -17.05 -1.64 -13.75
CA GLU A 44 -16.99 -2.57 -12.63
C GLU A 44 -17.05 -4.01 -13.12
N ILE A 45 -17.95 -4.31 -14.07
CA ILE A 45 -18.05 -5.64 -14.67
C ILE A 45 -16.73 -6.05 -15.33
N LEU A 46 -16.13 -5.18 -16.14
CA LEU A 46 -14.81 -5.44 -16.74
C LEU A 46 -13.71 -5.56 -15.68
N GLY A 47 -13.87 -4.92 -14.52
CA GLY A 47 -12.97 -5.04 -13.39
C GLY A 47 -12.85 -6.45 -12.83
N PHE A 48 -13.91 -7.27 -12.89
CA PHE A 48 -13.89 -8.67 -12.48
C PHE A 48 -12.89 -9.51 -13.29
N MET A 49 -12.66 -9.17 -14.57
CA MET A 49 -11.67 -9.86 -15.42
C MET A 49 -10.22 -9.73 -14.89
N MET A 50 -9.98 -8.73 -14.04
CA MET A 50 -8.68 -8.44 -13.42
C MET A 50 -8.50 -9.11 -12.04
N MET A 51 -9.51 -9.83 -11.56
CA MET A 51 -9.44 -10.52 -10.27
C MET A 51 -8.74 -11.87 -10.40
N ALA A 52 -8.02 -12.27 -9.35
CA ALA A 52 -7.32 -13.53 -9.31
C ALA A 52 -8.27 -14.72 -9.54
N GLY A 53 -7.90 -15.61 -10.46
CA GLY A 53 -8.69 -16.79 -10.78
C GLY A 53 -9.93 -16.54 -11.67
N PHE A 54 -10.16 -15.31 -12.14
CA PHE A 54 -11.27 -14.97 -13.01
C PHE A 54 -10.94 -15.20 -14.51
N SER A 55 -10.33 -16.30 -14.90
CA SER A 55 -10.11 -16.59 -16.32
C SER A 55 -11.43 -16.86 -17.04
N THR A 56 -11.69 -16.20 -18.18
CA THR A 56 -12.88 -16.43 -19.01
C THR A 56 -12.81 -17.74 -19.81
N ASN A 57 -11.62 -18.31 -19.97
CA ASN A 57 -11.42 -19.55 -20.71
C ASN A 57 -11.50 -20.77 -19.79
N THR A 58 -12.47 -21.65 -20.05
CA THR A 58 -12.59 -22.98 -19.41
C THR A 58 -11.66 -24.03 -20.06
N GLN A 59 -11.02 -23.71 -21.19
CA GLN A 59 -10.05 -24.56 -21.86
C GLN A 59 -8.74 -23.82 -22.05
N VAL A 60 -7.64 -24.44 -21.63
CA VAL A 60 -6.28 -24.03 -21.98
C VAL A 60 -6.13 -24.26 -23.49
N THR A 61 -6.29 -23.21 -24.29
CA THR A 61 -6.00 -23.31 -25.72
C THR A 61 -4.49 -23.27 -25.95
N GLU A 62 -4.02 -24.03 -26.89
CA GLU A 62 -2.59 -24.16 -27.28
C GLU A 62 -1.95 -22.81 -27.63
N PHE A 63 -2.75 -21.77 -27.92
CA PHE A 63 -2.33 -20.38 -28.19
C PHE A 63 -2.17 -19.51 -26.93
N SER A 64 -2.75 -19.91 -25.78
CA SER A 64 -2.52 -19.26 -24.46
C SER A 64 -1.38 -19.95 -23.70
N GLY A 65 -0.31 -20.29 -24.37
CA GLY A 65 0.79 -21.20 -23.97
C GLY A 65 1.41 -21.11 -22.60
N ARG A 66 0.86 -20.28 -21.66
CA ARG A 66 1.34 -20.18 -20.27
C ARG A 66 0.22 -20.03 -19.22
N GLY A 67 -1.07 -20.07 -19.58
CA GLY A 67 -2.16 -19.95 -18.59
C GLY A 67 -2.14 -18.63 -17.80
N VAL A 68 -1.57 -17.57 -18.36
CA VAL A 68 -1.40 -16.27 -17.68
C VAL A 68 -2.69 -15.48 -17.87
N GLY A 69 -3.41 -15.23 -16.78
CA GLY A 69 -4.62 -14.42 -16.76
C GLY A 69 -4.30 -12.90 -16.70
N MET A 70 -5.34 -12.09 -16.86
CA MET A 70 -5.24 -10.63 -16.71
C MET A 70 -4.86 -10.19 -15.28
N ASP A 71 -5.12 -11.02 -14.29
CA ASP A 71 -4.67 -10.87 -12.91
C ASP A 71 -3.13 -10.79 -12.80
N VAL A 72 -2.43 -11.67 -13.54
CA VAL A 72 -0.95 -11.65 -13.58
C VAL A 72 -0.44 -10.39 -14.28
N VAL A 73 -1.09 -9.95 -15.36
CA VAL A 73 -0.75 -8.68 -16.02
C VAL A 73 -0.93 -7.50 -15.06
N LYS A 74 -2.08 -7.45 -14.36
CA LYS A 74 -2.36 -6.41 -13.36
C LYS A 74 -1.30 -6.40 -12.27
N LYS A 75 -0.91 -7.58 -11.77
CA LYS A 75 0.12 -7.71 -10.74
C LYS A 75 1.49 -7.20 -11.22
N ASN A 76 1.97 -7.67 -12.38
CA ASN A 76 3.27 -7.27 -12.91
C ASN A 76 3.34 -5.76 -13.20
N VAL A 77 2.23 -5.15 -13.64
CA VAL A 77 2.17 -3.70 -13.86
C VAL A 77 2.12 -2.96 -12.53
N ALA A 78 1.40 -3.47 -11.53
CA ALA A 78 1.37 -2.90 -10.19
C ALA A 78 2.74 -2.98 -9.49
N ASP A 79 3.52 -4.05 -9.72
CA ASP A 79 4.87 -4.22 -9.17
C ASP A 79 5.85 -3.11 -9.63
N VAL A 80 5.58 -2.47 -10.77
CA VAL A 80 6.34 -1.31 -11.26
C VAL A 80 5.62 0.03 -10.99
N GLY A 81 4.63 0.03 -10.10
CA GLY A 81 3.86 1.23 -9.75
C GLY A 81 2.86 1.67 -10.81
N GLY A 82 2.59 0.84 -11.82
CA GLY A 82 1.68 1.13 -12.91
C GLY A 82 0.23 0.71 -12.62
N THR A 83 -0.66 1.06 -13.54
CA THR A 83 -2.07 0.68 -13.51
C THR A 83 -2.51 0.07 -14.83
N VAL A 84 -3.48 -0.85 -14.77
CA VAL A 84 -4.10 -1.48 -15.92
C VAL A 84 -5.59 -1.18 -15.92
N SER A 85 -6.12 -0.80 -17.06
CA SER A 85 -7.55 -0.62 -17.27
C SER A 85 -8.00 -1.27 -18.58
N ILE A 86 -9.24 -1.75 -18.60
CA ILE A 86 -9.88 -2.35 -19.77
C ILE A 86 -11.09 -1.51 -20.14
N SER A 87 -11.26 -1.28 -21.44
CA SER A 87 -12.51 -0.81 -22.03
C SER A 87 -12.89 -1.74 -23.19
N SER A 88 -14.16 -1.99 -23.36
CA SER A 88 -14.66 -2.89 -24.40
C SER A 88 -16.00 -2.42 -24.92
N GLU A 89 -16.23 -2.63 -26.21
CA GLU A 89 -17.53 -2.43 -26.85
C GLU A 89 -17.87 -3.71 -27.61
N TRP A 90 -19.04 -4.28 -27.30
CA TRP A 90 -19.49 -5.52 -27.95
C TRP A 90 -19.58 -5.37 -29.47
N GLY A 91 -18.97 -6.26 -30.20
CA GLY A 91 -18.88 -6.24 -31.66
C GLY A 91 -17.79 -5.35 -32.25
N LYS A 92 -17.03 -4.61 -31.42
CA LYS A 92 -15.96 -3.69 -31.88
C LYS A 92 -14.57 -3.98 -31.32
N GLY A 93 -14.50 -4.86 -30.31
CA GLY A 93 -13.26 -5.28 -29.70
C GLY A 93 -13.02 -4.76 -28.30
N MET A 94 -11.77 -4.87 -27.85
CA MET A 94 -11.33 -4.51 -26.52
C MET A 94 -10.06 -3.66 -26.58
N THR A 95 -9.92 -2.75 -25.65
CA THR A 95 -8.70 -1.94 -25.45
C THR A 95 -8.20 -2.13 -24.06
N THR A 96 -6.97 -2.63 -23.92
CA THR A 96 -6.25 -2.71 -22.66
C THR A 96 -5.27 -1.53 -22.59
N THR A 97 -5.38 -0.71 -21.58
CA THR A 97 -4.52 0.45 -21.34
C THR A 97 -3.65 0.19 -20.12
N LEU A 98 -2.32 0.24 -20.33
CA LEU A 98 -1.30 0.16 -19.29
C LEU A 98 -0.76 1.57 -19.09
N LYS A 99 -0.73 2.04 -17.85
CA LYS A 99 -0.05 3.28 -17.46
C LYS A 99 1.10 2.92 -16.55
N ILE A 100 2.31 3.23 -16.98
CA ILE A 100 3.54 2.91 -16.25
C ILE A 100 4.26 4.21 -15.95
N PRO A 101 4.54 4.54 -14.67
CA PRO A 101 5.32 5.71 -14.35
C PRO A 101 6.74 5.58 -14.90
N LEU A 102 7.25 6.65 -15.49
CA LEU A 102 8.63 6.72 -16.01
C LEU A 102 9.65 6.97 -14.91
N THR A 103 9.21 7.55 -13.82
CA THR A 103 10.04 7.79 -12.65
C THR A 103 9.78 6.69 -11.64
N MET A 104 10.84 6.13 -11.07
CA MET A 104 10.72 5.43 -9.80
C MET A 104 9.99 6.36 -8.84
N ALA A 105 9.07 5.83 -8.04
CA ALA A 105 8.38 6.63 -7.05
C ALA A 105 9.43 7.20 -6.08
N ILE A 106 9.83 8.45 -6.33
CA ILE A 106 10.69 9.21 -5.41
C ILE A 106 9.75 9.89 -4.44
N MET A 107 10.01 9.73 -3.16
CA MET A 107 9.28 10.41 -2.11
C MET A 107 10.24 11.06 -1.12
N ASP A 108 9.81 12.16 -0.53
CA ASP A 108 10.51 12.74 0.62
C ASP A 108 10.11 11.97 1.87
N GLY A 109 11.09 11.41 2.55
CA GLY A 109 10.91 10.62 3.76
C GLY A 109 11.75 11.15 4.92
N MET A 110 11.23 10.98 6.12
CA MET A 110 11.96 11.15 7.37
C MET A 110 12.48 9.79 7.81
N GLU A 111 13.78 9.66 7.89
CA GLU A 111 14.41 8.43 8.36
C GLU A 111 14.47 8.42 9.88
N VAL A 112 14.06 7.31 10.47
CA VAL A 112 14.05 7.07 11.91
C VAL A 112 14.68 5.72 12.22
N SER A 113 15.24 5.58 13.41
CA SER A 113 15.74 4.30 13.90
C SER A 113 14.88 3.77 15.04
N VAL A 114 14.72 2.46 15.08
CA VAL A 114 14.08 1.71 16.16
C VAL A 114 14.82 0.38 16.32
N GLY A 115 15.41 0.11 17.46
CA GLY A 115 16.12 -1.14 17.71
C GLY A 115 17.23 -1.43 16.70
N GLY A 116 17.92 -0.40 16.19
CA GLY A 116 18.93 -0.53 15.15
C GLY A 116 18.40 -0.78 13.74
N SER A 117 17.09 -0.92 13.57
CA SER A 117 16.43 -1.02 12.26
C SER A 117 16.07 0.37 11.73
N LEU A 118 16.15 0.55 10.40
CA LEU A 118 15.84 1.81 9.75
C LEU A 118 14.43 1.79 9.17
N PHE A 119 13.68 2.84 9.48
CA PHE A 119 12.33 3.06 8.94
C PHE A 119 12.23 4.43 8.29
N THR A 120 11.42 4.52 7.26
CA THR A 120 11.11 5.80 6.59
C THR A 120 9.63 6.13 6.75
N ILE A 121 9.36 7.31 7.28
CA ILE A 121 8.03 7.90 7.41
C ILE A 121 7.84 8.90 6.27
N PRO A 122 6.77 8.81 5.44
CA PRO A 122 6.49 9.83 4.44
C PRO A 122 6.34 11.20 5.07
N ILE A 123 7.09 12.20 4.59
CA ILE A 123 7.16 13.53 5.23
C ILE A 123 5.79 14.22 5.31
N ASN A 124 4.92 13.97 4.32
CA ASN A 124 3.58 14.54 4.26
C ASN A 124 2.65 14.07 5.40
N ASN A 125 3.00 12.97 6.06
CA ASN A 125 2.24 12.43 7.18
C ASN A 125 2.73 12.95 8.54
N ILE A 126 3.87 13.65 8.59
CA ILE A 126 4.46 14.16 9.82
C ILE A 126 3.90 15.56 10.08
N ARG A 127 3.33 15.77 11.27
CA ARG A 127 2.89 17.08 11.74
C ARG A 127 3.98 17.77 12.57
N THR A 128 4.54 17.04 13.51
CA THR A 128 5.67 17.50 14.34
C THR A 128 6.36 16.32 15.02
N SER A 129 7.53 16.56 15.54
CA SER A 129 8.28 15.62 16.38
C SER A 129 8.77 16.34 17.62
N ALA A 130 8.83 15.64 18.75
CA ALA A 130 9.29 16.18 20.01
C ALA A 130 9.94 15.11 20.89
N ARG A 131 10.91 15.51 21.70
CA ARG A 131 11.30 14.77 22.90
C ARG A 131 10.30 15.13 23.99
N VAL A 132 9.83 14.11 24.69
CA VAL A 132 8.77 14.26 25.69
C VAL A 132 9.25 13.76 27.03
N SER A 133 8.69 14.30 28.10
CA SER A 133 8.89 13.80 29.45
C SER A 133 7.78 12.83 29.84
N SER A 134 8.06 11.93 30.78
CA SER A 134 7.07 10.98 31.29
C SER A 134 5.83 11.68 31.87
N GLY A 135 5.97 12.93 32.35
CA GLY A 135 4.84 13.76 32.81
C GLY A 135 3.88 14.24 31.71
N ASP A 136 4.29 14.20 30.43
CA ASP A 136 3.47 14.60 29.28
C ASP A 136 2.61 13.44 28.76
N VAL A 137 2.87 12.23 29.25
CA VAL A 137 2.17 11.01 28.86
C VAL A 137 1.13 10.62 29.89
N ILE A 138 -0.08 10.41 29.45
CA ILE A 138 -1.20 9.95 30.28
C ILE A 138 -1.48 8.50 29.92
N ARG A 139 -1.67 7.64 30.91
CA ARG A 139 -2.13 6.27 30.71
C ARG A 139 -3.64 6.16 30.89
N ASP A 140 -4.33 5.87 29.81
CA ASP A 140 -5.77 5.58 29.80
C ASP A 140 -5.96 4.05 29.85
N PRO A 141 -6.77 3.52 30.78
CA PRO A 141 -6.99 2.08 30.91
C PRO A 141 -7.59 1.40 29.66
N ALA A 142 -8.29 2.16 28.81
CA ALA A 142 -8.95 1.65 27.61
C ALA A 142 -8.20 1.96 26.31
N ARG A 143 -7.28 2.94 26.33
CA ARG A 143 -6.61 3.45 25.13
C ARG A 143 -5.09 3.44 25.22
N GLY A 144 -4.53 2.89 26.29
CA GLY A 144 -3.08 2.82 26.49
C GLY A 144 -2.42 4.17 26.78
N GLU A 145 -1.20 4.35 26.29
CA GLU A 145 -0.46 5.60 26.46
C GLU A 145 -0.97 6.67 25.51
N MET A 146 -1.21 7.85 26.03
CA MET A 146 -1.70 9.00 25.25
C MET A 146 -0.85 10.25 25.52
N MET A 147 -0.62 11.03 24.48
CA MET A 147 0.07 12.30 24.56
C MET A 147 -0.86 13.46 24.22
N LYS A 148 -0.70 14.56 24.95
CA LYS A 148 -1.47 15.78 24.71
C LYS A 148 -0.72 16.70 23.74
N PHE A 149 -1.34 16.93 22.55
CA PHE A 149 -0.90 17.95 21.60
C PHE A 149 -2.02 18.94 21.31
N GLN A 150 -1.73 20.24 21.40
CA GLN A 150 -2.66 21.33 21.06
C GLN A 150 -4.05 21.18 21.70
N GLY A 151 -4.11 20.63 22.91
CA GLY A 151 -5.37 20.45 23.66
C GLY A 151 -6.08 19.11 23.40
N ASN A 152 -5.68 18.34 22.42
CA ASN A 152 -6.21 17.01 22.11
C ASN A 152 -5.29 15.90 22.61
N PHE A 153 -5.86 14.71 22.80
CA PHE A 153 -5.11 13.52 23.20
C PHE A 153 -5.00 12.56 22.04
N TYR A 154 -3.76 12.09 21.77
CA TYR A 154 -3.44 11.17 20.71
C TYR A 154 -2.80 9.91 21.29
N PRO A 155 -3.21 8.71 20.87
CA PRO A 155 -2.60 7.47 21.33
C PRO A 155 -1.13 7.40 20.87
N ILE A 156 -0.27 6.81 21.71
CA ILE A 156 1.13 6.56 21.41
C ILE A 156 1.26 5.09 21.00
N ILE A 157 1.74 4.86 19.80
CA ILE A 157 2.15 3.55 19.31
C ILE A 157 3.67 3.45 19.46
N ARG A 158 4.14 2.42 20.15
CA ARG A 158 5.57 2.14 20.30
C ARG A 158 6.02 1.28 19.13
N ALA A 159 6.85 1.84 18.25
CA ALA A 159 7.31 1.13 17.06
C ALA A 159 8.09 -0.15 17.40
N LYS A 160 8.89 -0.15 18.48
CA LYS A 160 9.57 -1.32 19.01
C LYS A 160 8.61 -2.49 19.27
N GLU A 161 7.53 -2.23 19.99
CA GLU A 161 6.52 -3.24 20.35
C GLU A 161 5.75 -3.72 19.12
N LEU A 162 5.34 -2.75 18.26
CA LEU A 162 4.57 -3.04 17.06
C LEU A 162 5.33 -3.96 16.10
N PHE A 163 6.63 -3.75 15.93
CA PHE A 163 7.46 -4.57 15.03
C PHE A 163 8.15 -5.74 15.73
N GLY A 164 7.91 -5.94 17.04
CA GLY A 164 8.48 -7.04 17.81
C GLY A 164 10.01 -7.01 17.90
N LEU A 165 10.60 -5.81 17.99
CA LEU A 165 12.05 -5.64 18.06
C LEU A 165 12.54 -5.87 19.51
N GLU A 166 13.65 -6.58 19.64
CA GLU A 166 14.24 -6.88 20.97
C GLU A 166 14.97 -5.65 21.52
N ASP A 167 15.73 -4.98 20.66
CA ASP A 167 16.49 -3.77 20.99
C ASP A 167 15.67 -2.50 20.81
N GLY A 168 16.11 -1.38 21.38
CA GLY A 168 15.49 -0.06 21.29
C GLY A 168 15.06 0.49 22.65
N HIS A 169 14.66 1.77 22.68
CA HIS A 169 14.33 2.50 23.90
C HIS A 169 12.98 2.07 24.48
N ASP A 170 12.96 1.72 25.76
CA ASP A 170 11.73 1.45 26.52
C ASP A 170 11.20 2.71 27.21
N ASN A 171 12.11 3.60 27.64
CA ASN A 171 11.74 4.84 28.31
C ASN A 171 11.45 5.93 27.26
N ILE A 172 10.28 6.56 27.35
CA ILE A 172 9.83 7.56 26.39
C ILE A 172 10.71 8.82 26.37
N GLU A 173 11.42 9.09 27.46
CA GLU A 173 12.33 10.23 27.58
C GLU A 173 13.62 10.04 26.77
N ASP A 174 13.98 8.79 26.47
CA ASP A 174 15.21 8.46 25.75
C ASP A 174 15.04 8.52 24.23
N GLY A 175 13.80 8.55 23.73
CA GLY A 175 13.49 8.59 22.29
C GLY A 175 12.76 9.85 21.83
N ILE A 176 12.07 9.71 20.72
CA ILE A 176 11.34 10.79 20.05
C ILE A 176 9.91 10.34 19.76
N VAL A 177 8.96 11.21 20.04
CA VAL A 177 7.55 11.03 19.67
C VAL A 177 7.25 11.86 18.43
N ILE A 178 6.71 11.22 17.40
CA ILE A 178 6.36 11.84 16.13
C ILE A 178 4.84 11.83 15.99
N TRP A 179 4.21 13.01 15.89
CA TRP A 179 2.80 13.12 15.62
C TRP A 179 2.53 12.90 14.12
N LEU A 180 1.76 11.88 13.82
CA LEU A 180 1.44 11.43 12.47
C LEU A 180 -0.05 11.64 12.17
N GLU A 181 -0.32 11.96 10.90
CA GLU A 181 -1.67 12.13 10.39
C GLU A 181 -1.80 11.53 8.97
N SER A 182 -2.86 10.75 8.74
CA SER A 182 -3.18 10.19 7.43
C SER A 182 -4.71 10.02 7.31
N GLY A 183 -5.34 10.87 6.49
CA GLY A 183 -6.79 10.90 6.38
C GLY A 183 -7.47 11.23 7.71
N GLU A 184 -8.28 10.31 8.23
CA GLU A 184 -8.96 10.45 9.52
C GLU A 184 -8.13 9.92 10.71
N CYS A 185 -7.00 9.28 10.44
CA CYS A 185 -6.14 8.72 11.47
C CYS A 185 -5.14 9.77 11.97
N SER A 186 -5.07 9.95 13.30
CA SER A 186 -4.10 10.84 13.93
C SER A 186 -3.60 10.21 15.25
N TYR A 187 -2.28 10.02 15.37
CA TYR A 187 -1.64 9.33 16.48
C TYR A 187 -0.17 9.73 16.62
N CYS A 188 0.46 9.31 17.69
CA CYS A 188 1.88 9.49 17.95
C CYS A 188 2.62 8.17 17.75
N LEU A 189 3.76 8.21 17.06
CA LEU A 189 4.69 7.08 16.93
C LEU A 189 5.92 7.36 17.78
N PHE A 190 6.25 6.45 18.70
CA PHE A 190 7.48 6.50 19.48
C PHE A 190 8.57 5.71 18.77
N VAL A 191 9.72 6.37 18.55
CA VAL A 191 10.93 5.85 17.90
C VAL A 191 12.17 6.19 18.73
N ASP A 192 13.29 5.50 18.49
CA ASP A 192 14.53 5.75 19.22
C ASP A 192 15.15 7.09 18.80
N ASP A 193 15.41 7.27 17.50
CA ASP A 193 16.05 8.47 16.97
C ASP A 193 15.44 8.90 15.63
N LEU A 194 15.58 10.20 15.35
CA LEU A 194 15.24 10.83 14.09
C LEU A 194 16.54 11.19 13.37
N LEU A 195 16.82 10.49 12.26
CA LEU A 195 18.11 10.55 11.57
C LEU A 195 18.18 11.70 10.56
N GLY A 196 17.06 12.02 9.91
CA GLY A 196 16.98 13.13 8.98
C GLY A 196 16.00 12.94 7.84
N GLN A 197 15.79 14.02 7.08
CA GLN A 197 14.96 14.01 5.90
C GLN A 197 15.81 13.72 4.66
N GLN A 198 15.32 12.84 3.79
CA GLN A 198 15.96 12.57 2.50
C GLN A 198 14.96 12.13 1.45
N GLN A 199 15.37 12.26 0.20
CA GLN A 199 14.63 11.69 -0.93
C GLN A 199 15.00 10.22 -1.10
N ILE A 200 14.01 9.36 -1.11
CA ILE A 200 14.16 7.93 -1.25
C ILE A 200 13.48 7.41 -2.49
N VAL A 201 14.02 6.33 -3.04
CA VAL A 201 13.41 5.58 -4.12
C VAL A 201 12.61 4.43 -3.53
N VAL A 202 11.31 4.49 -3.67
CA VAL A 202 10.40 3.45 -3.17
C VAL A 202 10.54 2.21 -4.04
N LYS A 203 10.86 1.09 -3.41
CA LYS A 203 10.86 -0.24 -4.02
C LYS A 203 9.73 -1.08 -3.41
N PRO A 204 8.88 -1.71 -4.22
CA PRO A 204 7.88 -2.63 -3.71
C PRO A 204 8.57 -3.83 -3.05
N LEU A 205 7.92 -4.37 -2.02
CA LEU A 205 8.42 -5.59 -1.36
C LEU A 205 8.33 -6.78 -2.32
N PRO A 206 9.33 -7.68 -2.32
CA PRO A 206 9.29 -8.89 -3.11
C PRO A 206 8.04 -9.73 -2.81
N THR A 207 7.56 -10.43 -3.84
CA THR A 207 6.28 -11.18 -3.76
C THR A 207 6.26 -12.23 -2.65
N TYR A 208 7.42 -12.86 -2.35
CA TYR A 208 7.52 -13.86 -1.29
C TYR A 208 7.37 -13.25 0.12
N VAL A 209 7.71 -11.98 0.30
CA VAL A 209 7.54 -11.25 1.55
C VAL A 209 6.08 -10.84 1.74
N ASN A 210 5.37 -10.52 0.63
CA ASN A 210 3.94 -10.19 0.66
C ASN A 210 3.04 -11.36 1.10
N SER A 211 3.53 -12.61 1.12
CA SER A 211 2.77 -13.77 1.62
C SER A 211 2.52 -13.74 3.14
N PHE A 212 3.23 -12.88 3.87
CA PHE A 212 3.10 -12.73 5.33
C PHE A 212 2.16 -11.60 5.78
N ASP A 213 1.33 -11.08 4.87
CA ASP A 213 0.39 -9.98 5.13
C ASP A 213 1.03 -8.71 5.74
N ILE A 214 2.24 -8.41 5.29
CA ILE A 214 3.07 -7.29 5.80
C ILE A 214 2.39 -5.93 5.63
N LYS A 215 1.48 -5.81 4.66
CA LYS A 215 0.71 -4.58 4.46
C LYS A 215 -0.22 -4.27 5.64
N SER A 216 -0.79 -5.30 6.27
CA SER A 216 -1.59 -5.12 7.48
C SER A 216 -0.74 -4.69 8.69
N CYS A 217 0.58 -4.96 8.66
CA CYS A 217 1.52 -4.47 9.67
C CYS A 217 1.98 -3.02 9.44
N GLY A 218 1.43 -2.30 8.45
CA GLY A 218 1.79 -0.91 8.18
C GLY A 218 3.10 -0.72 7.42
N ILE A 219 3.47 -1.66 6.55
CA ILE A 219 4.65 -1.58 5.68
C ILE A 219 4.21 -1.51 4.22
N THR A 220 4.67 -0.48 3.47
CA THR A 220 4.31 -0.30 2.05
C THR A 220 5.42 -0.68 1.08
N GLY A 221 6.68 -0.66 1.52
CA GLY A 221 7.82 -0.94 0.67
C GLY A 221 9.14 -0.82 1.41
N CYS A 222 10.22 -0.72 0.66
CA CYS A 222 11.54 -0.44 1.19
C CYS A 222 12.32 0.51 0.29
N SER A 223 13.39 1.08 0.81
CA SER A 223 14.40 1.82 0.06
C SER A 223 15.78 1.26 0.36
N ILE A 224 16.67 1.33 -0.61
CA ILE A 224 18.09 1.04 -0.42
C ILE A 224 18.80 2.37 -0.30
N MET A 225 19.46 2.57 0.83
CA MET A 225 20.16 3.78 1.16
C MET A 225 21.52 3.86 0.47
N GLY A 226 22.16 5.02 0.48
CA GLY A 226 23.45 5.25 -0.18
C GLY A 226 24.61 4.42 0.38
N ASP A 227 24.51 3.98 1.62
CA ASP A 227 25.47 3.10 2.32
C ASP A 227 25.18 1.61 2.12
N GLY A 228 24.09 1.27 1.39
CA GLY A 228 23.63 -0.08 1.15
C GLY A 228 22.69 -0.64 2.21
N SER A 229 22.38 0.08 3.27
CA SER A 229 21.38 -0.31 4.26
C SER A 229 19.97 -0.28 3.65
N ILE A 230 19.04 -1.01 4.26
CA ILE A 230 17.63 -1.06 3.84
C ILE A 230 16.80 -0.30 4.85
N SER A 231 16.03 0.67 4.38
CA SER A 231 15.03 1.37 5.18
C SER A 231 13.63 0.89 4.79
N ILE A 232 12.81 0.54 5.79
CA ILE A 232 11.43 0.06 5.62
C ILE A 232 10.49 1.26 5.56
N ILE A 233 9.68 1.35 4.50
CA ILE A 233 8.75 2.47 4.31
C ILE A 233 7.43 2.17 4.98
N LEU A 234 6.98 3.06 5.87
CA LEU A 234 5.76 2.91 6.64
C LEU A 234 4.53 3.42 5.91
N ASP A 235 3.43 2.67 6.03
CA ASP A 235 2.07 3.09 5.69
C ASP A 235 1.36 3.57 6.95
N ILE A 236 1.18 4.86 7.08
CA ILE A 236 0.72 5.49 8.32
C ILE A 236 -0.72 5.13 8.68
N ALA A 237 -1.58 4.92 7.69
CA ALA A 237 -2.97 4.52 7.93
C ALA A 237 -3.06 3.05 8.39
N ASN A 238 -2.35 2.15 7.71
CA ASN A 238 -2.32 0.73 8.07
C ASN A 238 -1.59 0.49 9.40
N LEU A 239 -0.52 1.27 9.67
CA LEU A 239 0.19 1.23 10.94
C LEU A 239 -0.72 1.56 12.14
N TYR A 240 -1.58 2.57 11.99
CA TYR A 240 -2.58 2.91 13.01
C TYR A 240 -3.53 1.75 13.28
N SER A 241 -4.02 1.11 12.22
CA SER A 241 -4.92 -0.04 12.34
C SER A 241 -4.25 -1.24 13.04
N ALA A 242 -2.97 -1.49 12.72
CA ALA A 242 -2.18 -2.53 13.38
C ALA A 242 -1.95 -2.22 14.87
N GLY A 243 -1.66 -0.96 15.21
CA GLY A 243 -1.44 -0.52 16.58
C GLY A 243 -2.69 -0.55 17.46
N GLN A 244 -3.89 -0.39 16.89
CA GLN A 244 -5.15 -0.47 17.65
C GLN A 244 -5.39 -1.85 18.28
N GLY A 245 -4.81 -2.91 17.77
CA GLY A 245 -4.88 -4.26 18.35
C GLY A 245 -4.00 -4.45 19.60
N MET A 246 -3.22 -3.44 19.97
CA MET A 246 -2.27 -3.46 21.11
C MET A 246 -2.79 -2.71 22.35
N PHE A 247 -3.97 -2.08 22.26
CA PHE A 247 -4.63 -1.32 23.35
C PHE A 247 -5.66 -2.17 24.08
#